data_e48650d35b79c5036e3c01bd91ae5ce0
#
_entry.id   e48650d35b79c5036e3c01bd91ae5ce0
#
_cell.length_a   1.000
_cell.length_b   1.000
_cell.length_c   1.000
_cell.angle_alpha   90.00
_cell.angle_beta   90.00
_cell.angle_gamma   90.00
#
_symmetry.space_group_name_H-M   'P 1'
#
loop_
_entity.id
_entity.type
_entity.pdbx_description
1 polymer ?
#
loop_
_entity_poly.entity_id
_entity_poly.type
_entity_poly.pdbx_seq_one_letter_code
_entity_poly.pdbx_strand_id
1 'polypeptide(L)' 'MRGIEMKKVYKLEDLDCANCAAKMERAVAKIEGVSSIHISFITQKMIIELDETKADEIIREVIKTCKRVEPDCTIIL' A
#
# COMPACT_ATOMS: atom_id res chain seq x y z
N MET A 1 15.20 16.33 -10.13
CA MET A 1 13.85 16.29 -10.55
C MET A 1 13.21 14.94 -10.29
N ARG A 2 12.04 14.98 -9.74
CA ARG A 2 11.38 13.74 -9.41
C ARG A 2 10.75 13.11 -10.63
N GLY A 3 10.60 11.80 -10.62
CA GLY A 3 9.96 11.12 -11.72
C GLY A 3 8.47 11.36 -11.74
N ILE A 4 7.80 10.69 -12.66
CA ILE A 4 6.36 10.79 -12.81
C ILE A 4 5.72 9.90 -11.76
N GLU A 5 4.73 10.45 -11.06
CA GLU A 5 3.99 9.69 -10.07
C GLU A 5 2.82 9.00 -10.72
N MET A 6 2.55 7.78 -10.25
CA MET A 6 1.44 7.02 -10.77
C MET A 6 0.54 6.61 -9.61
N LYS A 7 -0.76 6.65 -9.86
CA LYS A 7 -1.75 6.29 -8.85
C LYS A 7 -2.27 4.90 -9.16
N LYS A 8 -2.25 4.04 -8.15
CA LYS A 8 -2.76 2.69 -8.29
C LYS A 8 -3.76 2.39 -7.20
N VAL A 9 -4.78 1.60 -7.55
CA VAL A 9 -5.81 1.16 -6.62
C VAL A 9 -5.80 -0.36 -6.60
N TYR A 10 -5.63 -0.93 -5.41
CA TYR A 10 -5.64 -2.37 -5.24
C TYR A 10 -6.75 -2.78 -4.31
N LYS A 11 -7.34 -3.92 -4.59
CA LYS A 11 -8.35 -4.48 -3.73
C LYS A 11 -7.68 -5.28 -2.61
N LEU A 12 -8.26 -5.21 -1.43
CA LEU A 12 -7.74 -5.94 -0.28
C LEU A 12 -8.77 -6.99 0.15
N GLU A 13 -8.28 -8.05 0.80
CA GLU A 13 -9.15 -9.06 1.39
C GLU A 13 -8.76 -9.27 2.84
N ASP A 14 -9.78 -9.50 3.66
CA ASP A 14 -9.61 -9.85 5.08
C ASP A 14 -8.99 -8.72 5.89
N LEU A 15 -9.21 -7.48 5.47
CA LEU A 15 -8.84 -6.32 6.27
C LEU A 15 -10.09 -5.83 6.98
N ASP A 16 -10.22 -6.19 8.26
CA ASP A 16 -11.46 -5.92 8.98
C ASP A 16 -11.25 -5.11 10.26
N CYS A 17 -10.15 -4.37 10.33
CA CYS A 17 -9.81 -3.63 11.55
C CYS A 17 -9.23 -2.27 11.18
N ALA A 18 -9.78 -1.20 11.76
CA ALA A 18 -9.31 0.14 11.48
C ALA A 18 -7.86 0.33 11.94
N ASN A 19 -7.49 -0.25 13.08
CA ASN A 19 -6.12 -0.18 13.56
C ASN A 19 -5.15 -0.87 12.61
N CYS A 20 -5.58 -1.99 12.05
CA CYS A 20 -4.75 -2.73 11.11
C CYS A 20 -4.50 -1.89 9.87
N ALA A 21 -5.55 -1.24 9.36
CA ALA A 21 -5.40 -0.36 8.21
C ALA A 21 -4.43 0.78 8.50
N ALA A 22 -4.55 1.37 9.68
CA ALA A 22 -3.66 2.47 10.06
C ALA A 22 -2.22 2.02 10.18
N LYS A 23 -1.99 0.84 10.72
CA LYS A 23 -0.63 0.29 10.83
C LYS A 23 -0.02 0.06 9.46
N MET A 24 -0.80 -0.52 8.55
CA MET A 24 -0.33 -0.76 7.20
C MET A 24 -0.01 0.56 6.50
N GLU A 25 -0.90 1.53 6.66
CA GLU A 25 -0.70 2.83 6.05
C GLU A 25 0.60 3.48 6.52
N ARG A 26 0.83 3.46 7.81
CA ARG A 26 2.05 4.04 8.37
C ARG A 26 3.30 3.33 7.89
N ALA A 27 3.24 2.00 7.84
CA ALA A 27 4.39 1.23 7.41
C ALA A 27 4.70 1.46 5.94
N VAL A 28 3.66 1.51 5.10
CA VAL A 28 3.85 1.73 3.66
C VAL A 28 4.32 3.15 3.39
N ALA A 29 3.86 4.11 4.17
CA ALA A 29 4.26 5.51 3.98
C ALA A 29 5.76 5.71 4.17
N LYS A 30 6.43 4.80 4.87
CA LYS A 30 7.86 4.90 5.08
C LYS A 30 8.69 4.34 3.94
N ILE A 31 8.05 3.70 2.99
CA ILE A 31 8.75 3.10 1.86
C ILE A 31 9.18 4.20 0.91
N GLU A 32 10.46 4.17 0.54
CA GLU A 32 10.99 5.16 -0.38
C GLU A 32 10.32 5.00 -1.73
N GLY A 33 9.90 6.13 -2.32
CA GLY A 33 9.22 6.10 -3.60
C GLY A 33 7.71 6.18 -3.49
N VAL A 34 7.17 6.02 -2.28
CA VAL A 34 5.73 6.16 -2.05
C VAL A 34 5.44 7.61 -1.72
N SER A 35 4.63 8.26 -2.56
CA SER A 35 4.26 9.66 -2.36
C SER A 35 3.07 9.80 -1.43
N SER A 36 2.10 8.89 -1.57
CA SER A 36 0.94 8.94 -0.69
C SER A 36 0.32 7.55 -0.63
N ILE A 37 -0.38 7.29 0.46
CA ILE A 37 -1.01 6.00 0.68
C ILE A 37 -2.29 6.20 1.48
N HIS A 38 -3.35 5.54 1.05
CA HIS A 38 -4.62 5.55 1.77
C HIS A 38 -5.18 4.13 1.75
N ILE A 39 -5.45 3.60 2.91
CA ILE A 39 -6.01 2.25 3.05
C ILE A 39 -7.33 2.35 3.78
N SER A 40 -8.39 1.85 3.16
CA SER A 40 -9.72 1.86 3.77
C SER A 40 -10.15 0.44 4.09
N PHE A 41 -10.44 0.19 5.35
CA PHE A 41 -10.94 -1.13 5.75
C PHE A 41 -12.42 -1.28 5.42
N ILE A 42 -13.12 -0.17 5.24
CA ILE A 42 -14.55 -0.21 4.91
C ILE A 42 -14.74 -0.66 3.46
N THR A 43 -14.00 -0.06 2.53
CA THR A 43 -14.11 -0.40 1.12
C THR A 43 -13.16 -1.52 0.72
N GLN A 44 -12.23 -1.91 1.61
CA GLN A 44 -11.24 -2.94 1.33
C GLN A 44 -10.41 -2.58 0.12
N LYS A 45 -9.90 -1.34 0.12
CA LYS A 45 -9.11 -0.84 -1.01
C LYS A 45 -7.90 -0.06 -0.51
N MET A 46 -6.84 -0.13 -1.30
CA MET A 46 -5.62 0.63 -1.06
C MET A 46 -5.38 1.53 -2.25
N ILE A 47 -5.25 2.83 -1.98
CA ILE A 47 -4.94 3.80 -3.02
C ILE A 47 -3.54 4.32 -2.73
N ILE A 48 -2.64 4.12 -3.68
CA ILE A 48 -1.24 4.46 -3.50
C ILE A 48 -0.72 5.28 -4.66
N GLU A 49 0.06 6.32 -4.34
CA GLU A 49 0.76 7.11 -5.35
C GLU A 49 2.25 6.88 -5.16
N LEU A 50 2.92 6.54 -6.22
CA LEU A 50 4.31 6.13 -6.15
C LEU A 50 5.05 6.55 -7.42
N ASP A 51 6.38 6.43 -7.37
CA ASP A 51 7.24 6.77 -8.49
C ASP A 51 7.07 5.72 -9.59
N GLU A 52 6.62 6.17 -10.75
CA GLU A 52 6.35 5.28 -11.87
C GLU A 52 7.60 4.52 -12.33
N THR A 53 8.75 5.16 -12.27
CA THR A 53 9.98 4.56 -12.77
C THR A 53 10.42 3.35 -11.95
N LYS A 54 9.97 3.26 -10.71
CA LYS A 54 10.33 2.16 -9.81
C LYS A 54 9.11 1.42 -9.29
N ALA A 55 8.01 1.52 -10.02
CA ALA A 55 6.73 1.01 -9.54
C ALA A 55 6.80 -0.47 -9.14
N ASP A 56 7.43 -1.31 -9.96
CA ASP A 56 7.49 -2.74 -9.65
C ASP A 56 8.21 -3.02 -8.35
N GLU A 57 9.35 -2.37 -8.14
CA GLU A 57 10.12 -2.55 -6.92
C GLU A 57 9.34 -2.05 -5.71
N ILE A 58 8.72 -0.89 -5.86
CA ILE A 58 7.98 -0.29 -4.76
C ILE A 58 6.78 -1.17 -4.39
N ILE A 59 6.06 -1.68 -5.38
CA ILE A 59 4.91 -2.53 -5.11
C ILE A 59 5.31 -3.82 -4.40
N ARG A 60 6.44 -4.41 -4.80
CA ARG A 60 6.94 -5.59 -4.09
C ARG A 60 7.21 -5.28 -2.62
N GLU A 61 7.82 -4.13 -2.38
CA GLU A 61 8.11 -3.72 -1.02
C GLU A 61 6.83 -3.46 -0.22
N VAL A 62 5.85 -2.87 -0.87
CA VAL A 62 4.55 -2.63 -0.26
C VAL A 62 3.90 -3.95 0.15
N ILE A 63 3.90 -4.92 -0.74
CA ILE A 63 3.31 -6.22 -0.45
C ILE A 63 4.01 -6.90 0.72
N LYS A 64 5.34 -6.88 0.72
CA LYS A 64 6.11 -7.45 1.82
C LYS A 64 5.80 -6.76 3.14
N THR A 65 5.72 -5.45 3.11
CA THR A 65 5.48 -4.65 4.30
C THR A 65 4.09 -4.95 4.87
N CYS A 66 3.08 -4.98 3.99
CA CYS A 66 1.72 -5.28 4.42
C CYS A 66 1.61 -6.69 4.98
N LYS A 67 2.30 -7.64 4.36
CA LYS A 67 2.29 -9.02 4.83
C LYS A 67 2.92 -9.14 6.22
N ARG A 68 3.95 -8.35 6.47
CA ARG A 68 4.62 -8.36 7.77
C ARG A 68 3.72 -7.75 8.85
N VAL A 69 3.05 -6.67 8.52
CA VAL A 69 2.21 -5.96 9.49
C VAL A 69 0.90 -6.69 9.73
N GLU A 70 0.27 -7.17 8.66
CA GLU A 70 -1.01 -7.88 8.73
C GLU A 70 -0.96 -9.11 7.85
N PRO A 71 -0.45 -10.23 8.39
CA PRO A 71 -0.32 -11.45 7.58
C PRO A 71 -1.64 -11.98 7.03
N ASP A 72 -2.75 -11.67 7.71
CA ASP A 72 -4.06 -12.17 7.28
C ASP A 72 -4.66 -11.36 6.14
N CYS A 73 -4.12 -10.18 5.87
CA CYS A 73 -4.64 -9.34 4.82
C CYS A 73 -3.94 -9.66 3.49
N THR A 74 -4.72 -9.79 2.43
CA THR A 74 -4.21 -10.10 1.10
C THR A 74 -4.43 -8.92 0.17
N ILE A 75 -3.40 -8.57 -0.59
CA ILE A 75 -3.50 -7.55 -1.62
C ILE A 75 -3.73 -8.26 -2.95
N ILE A 76 -4.81 -7.90 -3.61
CA ILE A 76 -5.16 -8.50 -4.89
C ILE A 76 -4.59 -7.63 -6.01
N LEU A 77 -3.72 -8.20 -6.79
CA LEU A 77 -3.02 -7.51 -7.88
C LEU A 77 -3.79 -7.56 -9.19
#